data_4601815c4e3ab6cb2db32d5514c5252c
#
_entry.id   4601815c4e3ab6cb2db32d5514c5252c
#
_cell.length_a   1.000
_cell.length_b   1.000
_cell.length_c   1.000
_cell.angle_alpha   90.00
_cell.angle_beta   90.00
_cell.angle_gamma   90.00
#
_symmetry.space_group_name_H-M   'P 1'
#
loop_
_entity.id
_entity.type
_entity.pdbx_description
1 polymer ?
#
loop_
_entity_poly.entity_id
_entity_poly.type
_entity_poly.pdbx_seq_one_letter_code
_entity_poly.pdbx_strand_id
1 'polypeptide(L)'
;MKFFHLSDLHIGKQLHRYNLKEDQQVILKEVITYAKELRPDAIVIAGDIYDKSVPSAEAVNVFDEFLTDLSEITPEIPILIISGNHDSPDRLKYASEILKRHHIYLAGNVPERPEEHIEKVTLHDAYGEVDFYLLPFMKPAYVKNIFVDGTPETYSDAVKEIIKREKIDYKDKRNVLVSHQFYVGEKAESPETCDSEVFSVGGIDNVDIGSVKEFDYVALGHLHGAQCIGKPEIRYCGTLLKYSVSESTQNKSLTVVTLKAKGEKPEIENYPLHPLRDVRKKKGTLDEIIKEAQETEKDDYISITLTDEIDPYKPKEQLERIFSHILEIRVDNQRTRTKLKEMDEGLV
;
A
#
# COMPACT_ATOMS: atom_id res chain seq x y z
N MET A 1 -1.55 -16.66 -16.15
CA MET A 1 -0.72 -16.44 -14.95
C MET A 1 -1.57 -15.82 -13.87
N LYS A 2 -1.64 -16.44 -12.72
CA LYS A 2 -2.33 -15.93 -11.54
C LYS A 2 -1.29 -15.38 -10.57
N PHE A 3 -1.43 -14.17 -10.09
CA PHE A 3 -0.52 -13.62 -9.10
C PHE A 3 -1.23 -12.78 -8.04
N PHE A 4 -0.62 -12.70 -6.86
CA PHE A 4 -1.06 -11.80 -5.80
C PHE A 4 -0.43 -10.43 -6.00
N HIS A 5 -1.20 -9.39 -5.79
CA HIS A 5 -0.74 -8.02 -5.78
C HIS A 5 -0.93 -7.44 -4.38
N LEU A 6 0.17 -7.21 -3.69
CA LEU A 6 0.30 -6.63 -2.36
C LEU A 6 1.09 -5.33 -2.45
N SER A 7 0.89 -4.42 -1.51
CA SER A 7 1.70 -3.22 -1.31
C SER A 7 1.52 -2.67 0.11
N ASP A 8 2.32 -1.69 0.46
CA ASP A 8 2.12 -0.86 1.64
C ASP A 8 1.91 -1.68 2.92
N LEU A 9 2.83 -2.65 3.15
CA LEU A 9 2.77 -3.51 4.33
C LEU A 9 3.06 -2.71 5.59
N HIS A 10 3.88 -1.65 5.49
CA HIS A 10 4.27 -0.77 6.59
C HIS A 10 4.60 -1.52 7.89
N ILE A 11 5.39 -2.59 7.77
CA ILE A 11 5.75 -3.40 8.93
C ILE A 11 6.49 -2.55 9.95
N GLY A 12 6.03 -2.63 11.22
CA GLY A 12 6.51 -1.79 12.32
C GLY A 12 5.71 -0.50 12.52
N LYS A 13 4.57 -0.34 11.81
CA LYS A 13 3.62 0.79 11.99
C LYS A 13 3.07 0.83 13.39
N GLN A 14 2.88 2.07 13.86
CA GLN A 14 2.09 2.36 15.06
C GLN A 14 0.83 3.11 14.67
N LEU A 15 -0.30 2.71 15.23
CA LEU A 15 -1.56 3.45 15.12
C LEU A 15 -1.74 4.28 16.40
N HIS A 16 -1.54 5.62 16.32
CA HIS A 16 -1.35 6.47 17.48
C HIS A 16 -0.22 5.93 18.38
N ARG A 17 -0.55 5.39 19.56
CA ARG A 17 0.41 4.84 20.55
C ARG A 17 0.49 3.30 20.52
N TYR A 18 -0.35 2.65 19.73
CA TYR A 18 -0.47 1.20 19.71
C TYR A 18 0.42 0.59 18.65
N ASN A 19 1.24 -0.37 19.04
CA ASN A 19 2.07 -1.14 18.13
C ASN A 19 1.21 -2.20 17.42
N LEU A 20 1.24 -2.20 16.09
CA LEU A 20 0.45 -3.11 15.27
C LEU A 20 1.16 -4.44 14.94
N LYS A 21 2.26 -4.77 15.61
CA LYS A 21 3.05 -5.98 15.32
C LYS A 21 2.21 -7.25 15.29
N GLU A 22 1.39 -7.47 16.31
CA GLU A 22 0.55 -8.66 16.42
C GLU A 22 -0.50 -8.70 15.31
N ASP A 23 -1.15 -7.56 15.03
CA ASP A 23 -2.14 -7.42 13.96
C ASP A 23 -1.49 -7.70 12.59
N GLN A 24 -0.26 -7.19 12.37
CA GLN A 24 0.51 -7.43 11.15
C GLN A 24 0.90 -8.90 11.01
N GLN A 25 1.33 -9.57 12.07
CA GLN A 25 1.65 -10.99 12.02
C GLN A 25 0.42 -11.85 11.69
N VAL A 26 -0.76 -11.52 12.26
CA VAL A 26 -2.00 -12.25 11.97
C VAL A 26 -2.40 -12.10 10.52
N ILE A 27 -2.40 -10.86 9.98
CA ILE A 27 -2.83 -10.62 8.60
C ILE A 27 -1.86 -11.22 7.57
N LEU A 28 -0.56 -11.18 7.83
CA LEU A 28 0.44 -11.82 6.97
C LEU A 28 0.29 -13.34 6.94
N LYS A 29 -0.07 -13.98 8.06
CA LYS A 29 -0.40 -15.41 8.12
C LYS A 29 -1.66 -15.74 7.31
N GLU A 30 -2.65 -14.85 7.27
CA GLU A 30 -3.82 -15.02 6.41
C GLU A 30 -3.43 -14.98 4.93
N VAL A 31 -2.55 -14.06 4.53
CA VAL A 31 -1.99 -14.02 3.15
C VAL A 31 -1.27 -15.31 2.80
N ILE A 32 -0.47 -15.88 3.72
CA ILE A 32 0.21 -17.17 3.53
C ILE A 32 -0.84 -18.30 3.35
N THR A 33 -1.92 -18.25 4.11
CA THR A 33 -3.01 -19.23 3.98
C THR A 33 -3.65 -19.15 2.59
N TYR A 34 -3.97 -17.95 2.10
CA TYR A 34 -4.44 -17.76 0.74
C TYR A 34 -3.42 -18.24 -0.31
N ALA A 35 -2.12 -17.99 -0.09
CA ALA A 35 -1.09 -18.49 -1.02
C ALA A 35 -1.07 -20.01 -1.12
N LYS A 36 -1.24 -20.72 0.01
CA LYS A 36 -1.34 -22.19 0.04
C LYS A 36 -2.61 -22.72 -0.64
N GLU A 37 -3.73 -22.02 -0.49
CA GLU A 37 -5.04 -22.40 -1.04
C GLU A 37 -5.16 -22.09 -2.53
N LEU A 38 -4.85 -20.85 -2.92
CA LEU A 38 -5.06 -20.33 -4.26
C LEU A 38 -3.90 -20.64 -5.23
N ARG A 39 -2.73 -20.97 -4.68
CA ARG A 39 -1.51 -21.34 -5.41
C ARG A 39 -1.23 -20.38 -6.58
N PRO A 40 -0.90 -19.12 -6.30
CA PRO A 40 -0.53 -18.18 -7.35
C PRO A 40 0.79 -18.60 -8.02
N ASP A 41 0.96 -18.22 -9.27
CA ASP A 41 2.21 -18.39 -10.03
C ASP A 41 3.30 -17.38 -9.61
N ALA A 42 2.91 -16.29 -8.95
CA ALA A 42 3.81 -15.26 -8.40
C ALA A 42 3.14 -14.45 -7.29
N ILE A 43 3.96 -13.79 -6.47
CA ILE A 43 3.52 -12.77 -5.50
C ILE A 43 4.28 -11.47 -5.81
N VAL A 44 3.54 -10.38 -5.97
CA VAL A 44 4.08 -9.04 -6.20
C VAL A 44 3.86 -8.20 -4.96
N ILE A 45 4.92 -7.53 -4.47
CA ILE A 45 4.85 -6.56 -3.36
C ILE A 45 5.33 -5.21 -3.88
N ALA A 46 4.39 -4.31 -4.13
CA ALA A 46 4.62 -3.03 -4.80
C ALA A 46 5.04 -1.91 -3.84
N GLY A 47 6.06 -2.14 -3.01
CA GLY A 47 6.71 -1.13 -2.18
C GLY A 47 6.12 -0.93 -0.77
N ASP A 48 6.76 -0.07 -0.02
CA ASP A 48 6.49 0.26 1.38
C ASP A 48 6.38 -0.97 2.29
N ILE A 49 7.48 -1.76 2.27
CA ILE A 49 7.62 -2.96 3.10
C ILE A 49 7.64 -2.58 4.58
N TYR A 50 8.44 -1.56 4.91
CA TYR A 50 8.58 -1.05 6.26
C TYR A 50 7.96 0.33 6.43
N ASP A 51 7.47 0.64 7.63
CA ASP A 51 6.94 1.98 7.96
C ASP A 51 8.03 3.05 7.98
N LYS A 52 9.29 2.66 8.16
CA LYS A 52 10.44 3.60 8.26
C LYS A 52 11.66 3.06 7.53
N SER A 53 12.44 3.96 6.94
CA SER A 53 13.70 3.63 6.24
C SER A 53 14.77 2.97 7.13
N VAL A 54 14.64 3.12 8.46
CA VAL A 54 15.42 2.39 9.46
C VAL A 54 14.43 1.59 10.31
N PRO A 55 14.03 0.37 9.88
CA PRO A 55 13.10 -0.45 10.61
C PRO A 55 13.69 -0.94 11.94
N SER A 56 12.84 -1.21 12.92
CA SER A 56 13.25 -1.88 14.15
C SER A 56 13.63 -3.34 13.88
N ALA A 57 14.44 -3.94 14.74
CA ALA A 57 14.76 -5.36 14.65
C ALA A 57 13.50 -6.26 14.65
N GLU A 58 12.48 -5.87 15.40
CA GLU A 58 11.20 -6.57 15.40
C GLU A 58 10.49 -6.53 14.04
N ALA A 59 10.49 -5.37 13.38
CA ALA A 59 9.91 -5.22 12.05
C ALA A 59 10.66 -6.08 11.02
N VAL A 60 12.00 -6.10 11.09
CA VAL A 60 12.82 -6.96 10.24
C VAL A 60 12.48 -8.42 10.44
N ASN A 61 12.35 -8.88 11.70
CA ASN A 61 11.99 -10.27 12.00
C ASN A 61 10.59 -10.64 11.47
N VAL A 62 9.60 -9.74 11.56
CA VAL A 62 8.25 -10.01 11.02
C VAL A 62 8.29 -10.21 9.50
N PHE A 63 9.08 -9.41 8.79
CA PHE A 63 9.20 -9.57 7.34
C PHE A 63 10.00 -10.80 6.95
N ASP A 64 11.07 -11.11 7.69
CA ASP A 64 11.89 -12.32 7.51
C ASP A 64 11.04 -13.59 7.71
N GLU A 65 10.25 -13.66 8.79
CA GLU A 65 9.29 -14.74 9.03
C GLU A 65 8.29 -14.89 7.86
N PHE A 66 7.73 -13.77 7.38
CA PHE A 66 6.79 -13.78 6.27
C PHE A 66 7.40 -14.31 4.96
N LEU A 67 8.61 -13.85 4.61
CA LEU A 67 9.32 -14.35 3.42
C LEU A 67 9.71 -15.81 3.56
N THR A 68 10.15 -16.23 4.74
CA THR A 68 10.49 -17.62 5.04
C THR A 68 9.28 -18.52 4.84
N ASP A 69 8.15 -18.19 5.48
CA ASP A 69 6.92 -18.98 5.37
C ASP A 69 6.39 -19.06 3.93
N LEU A 70 6.54 -17.98 3.13
CA LEU A 70 6.19 -18.00 1.71
C LEU A 70 7.14 -18.87 0.89
N SER A 71 8.46 -18.85 1.19
CA SER A 71 9.47 -19.62 0.47
C SER A 71 9.36 -21.13 0.72
N GLU A 72 8.73 -21.54 1.82
CA GLU A 72 8.48 -22.95 2.16
C GLU A 72 7.27 -23.55 1.42
N ILE A 73 6.49 -22.72 0.71
CA ILE A 73 5.33 -23.22 -0.06
C ILE A 73 5.83 -24.02 -1.27
N THR A 74 5.30 -25.24 -1.44
CA THR A 74 5.64 -26.11 -2.57
C THR A 74 4.44 -26.29 -3.50
N PRO A 75 4.58 -26.08 -4.85
CA PRO A 75 5.80 -25.64 -5.55
C PRO A 75 6.21 -24.21 -5.17
N GLU A 76 7.48 -23.87 -5.34
CA GLU A 76 8.01 -22.54 -5.05
C GLU A 76 7.28 -21.45 -5.82
N ILE A 77 6.95 -20.36 -5.12
CA ILE A 77 6.23 -19.21 -5.69
C ILE A 77 7.25 -18.06 -5.83
N PRO A 78 7.56 -17.59 -7.04
CA PRO A 78 8.37 -16.39 -7.24
C PRO A 78 7.78 -15.18 -6.52
N ILE A 79 8.62 -14.45 -5.77
CA ILE A 79 8.24 -13.24 -5.04
C ILE A 79 8.98 -12.05 -5.64
N LEU A 80 8.24 -11.04 -6.11
CA LEU A 80 8.76 -9.87 -6.77
C LEU A 80 8.49 -8.64 -5.90
N ILE A 81 9.54 -7.97 -5.45
CA ILE A 81 9.47 -6.90 -4.46
C ILE A 81 10.15 -5.65 -5.00
N ILE A 82 9.51 -4.49 -4.85
CA ILE A 82 10.15 -3.19 -5.07
C ILE A 82 10.21 -2.39 -3.77
N SER A 83 11.09 -1.40 -3.67
CA SER A 83 11.05 -0.42 -2.59
C SER A 83 10.00 0.65 -2.84
N GLY A 84 9.35 1.11 -1.78
CA GLY A 84 8.50 2.30 -1.77
C GLY A 84 9.23 3.53 -1.23
N ASN A 85 8.48 4.59 -0.93
CA ASN A 85 9.05 5.85 -0.45
C ASN A 85 9.43 5.81 1.05
N HIS A 86 8.87 4.91 1.83
CA HIS A 86 9.24 4.67 3.23
C HIS A 86 10.45 3.78 3.39
N ASP A 87 10.74 2.93 2.42
CA ASP A 87 11.84 1.98 2.47
C ASP A 87 13.22 2.65 2.29
N SER A 88 14.25 1.98 2.80
CA SER A 88 15.64 2.26 2.42
C SER A 88 16.03 1.29 1.31
N PRO A 89 16.24 1.75 0.06
CA PRO A 89 16.59 0.88 -1.05
C PRO A 89 17.79 -0.02 -0.77
N ASP A 90 18.87 0.54 -0.20
CA ASP A 90 20.10 -0.19 0.09
C ASP A 90 19.93 -1.24 1.19
N ARG A 91 19.11 -0.95 2.20
CA ARG A 91 18.81 -1.91 3.28
C ARG A 91 17.93 -3.04 2.76
N LEU A 92 16.94 -2.71 1.95
CA LEU A 92 16.04 -3.70 1.36
C LEU A 92 16.80 -4.61 0.39
N LYS A 93 17.75 -4.07 -0.37
CA LYS A 93 18.59 -4.81 -1.32
C LYS A 93 19.63 -5.73 -0.65
N TYR A 94 19.80 -5.66 0.68
CA TYR A 94 20.72 -6.55 1.38
C TYR A 94 20.40 -8.02 1.09
N ALA A 95 21.44 -8.77 0.75
CA ALA A 95 21.37 -10.20 0.38
C ALA A 95 20.48 -10.52 -0.85
N SER A 96 20.07 -9.54 -1.68
CA SER A 96 19.21 -9.76 -2.85
C SER A 96 19.74 -10.82 -3.83
N GLU A 97 21.07 -10.89 -4.04
CA GLU A 97 21.68 -11.91 -4.91
C GLU A 97 21.57 -13.34 -4.34
N ILE A 98 21.47 -13.49 -3.02
CA ILE A 98 21.22 -14.79 -2.38
C ILE A 98 19.73 -15.11 -2.52
N LEU A 99 18.87 -14.16 -2.22
CA LEU A 99 17.40 -14.29 -2.30
C LEU A 99 16.94 -14.65 -3.72
N LYS A 100 17.60 -14.08 -4.75
CA LYS A 100 17.31 -14.36 -6.15
C LYS A 100 17.49 -15.85 -6.53
N ARG A 101 18.39 -16.57 -5.84
CA ARG A 101 18.55 -18.02 -6.03
C ARG A 101 17.37 -18.83 -5.49
N HIS A 102 16.56 -18.22 -4.64
CA HIS A 102 15.32 -18.76 -4.08
C HIS A 102 14.08 -18.09 -4.69
N HIS A 103 14.21 -17.59 -5.93
CA HIS A 103 13.12 -16.94 -6.67
C HIS A 103 12.51 -15.73 -5.96
N ILE A 104 13.25 -15.07 -5.06
CA ILE A 104 12.87 -13.81 -4.42
C ILE A 104 13.66 -12.68 -5.10
N TYR A 105 12.97 -11.87 -5.90
CA TYR A 105 13.54 -10.79 -6.69
C TYR A 105 13.25 -9.46 -5.99
N LEU A 106 14.29 -8.68 -5.75
CA LEU A 106 14.20 -7.48 -4.92
C LEU A 106 14.87 -6.30 -5.61
N ALA A 107 14.05 -5.43 -6.22
CA ALA A 107 14.49 -4.21 -6.85
C ALA A 107 14.35 -3.03 -5.87
N GLY A 108 15.47 -2.60 -5.27
CA GLY A 108 15.48 -1.46 -4.35
C GLY A 108 15.72 -0.12 -5.04
N ASN A 109 16.62 -0.07 -6.01
CA ASN A 109 17.07 1.15 -6.66
C ASN A 109 16.60 1.22 -8.12
N VAL A 110 16.32 2.43 -8.57
CA VAL A 110 16.17 2.72 -10.01
C VAL A 110 17.56 2.79 -10.68
N PRO A 111 17.64 2.70 -12.01
CA PRO A 111 18.90 2.89 -12.74
C PRO A 111 19.57 4.23 -12.38
N GLU A 112 20.88 4.19 -12.13
CA GLU A 112 21.71 5.36 -11.84
C GLU A 112 22.66 5.72 -12.97
N ARG A 113 22.88 4.77 -13.91
CA ARG A 113 23.81 4.90 -15.03
C ARG A 113 23.11 4.66 -16.38
N PRO A 114 23.62 5.23 -17.47
CA PRO A 114 23.03 5.09 -18.79
C PRO A 114 22.89 3.66 -19.32
N GLU A 115 23.74 2.74 -18.90
CA GLU A 115 23.73 1.33 -19.29
C GLU A 115 22.80 0.45 -18.45
N GLU A 116 22.33 0.95 -17.31
CA GLU A 116 21.45 0.21 -16.40
C GLU A 116 19.99 0.31 -16.86
N HIS A 117 19.25 -0.74 -16.57
CA HIS A 117 17.79 -0.86 -16.83
C HIS A 117 17.06 -1.18 -15.54
N ILE A 118 15.74 -0.99 -15.53
CA ILE A 118 14.93 -1.49 -14.42
C ILE A 118 14.99 -3.02 -14.41
N GLU A 119 14.89 -3.63 -13.22
CA GLU A 119 14.91 -5.09 -13.11
C GLU A 119 13.70 -5.68 -13.82
N LYS A 120 13.94 -6.67 -14.68
CA LYS A 120 12.90 -7.41 -15.38
C LYS A 120 12.96 -8.88 -14.99
N VAL A 121 11.84 -9.43 -14.58
CA VAL A 121 11.66 -10.86 -14.28
C VAL A 121 10.68 -11.45 -15.27
N THR A 122 11.12 -12.47 -16.03
CA THR A 122 10.28 -13.19 -16.98
C THR A 122 9.82 -14.50 -16.36
N LEU A 123 8.52 -14.67 -16.24
CA LEU A 123 7.88 -15.92 -15.79
C LEU A 123 7.10 -16.56 -16.94
N HIS A 124 6.77 -17.83 -16.81
CA HIS A 124 6.13 -18.61 -17.87
C HIS A 124 4.87 -19.31 -17.35
N ASP A 125 3.84 -19.35 -18.17
CA ASP A 125 2.64 -20.16 -17.97
C ASP A 125 2.16 -20.83 -19.26
N ALA A 126 0.95 -21.41 -19.24
CA ALA A 126 0.35 -22.06 -20.41
C ALA A 126 0.14 -21.14 -21.62
N TYR A 127 0.11 -19.82 -21.42
CA TYR A 127 -0.04 -18.81 -22.48
C TYR A 127 1.29 -18.17 -22.92
N GLY A 128 2.43 -18.64 -22.42
CA GLY A 128 3.79 -18.16 -22.75
C GLY A 128 4.40 -17.27 -21.67
N GLU A 129 5.23 -16.33 -22.10
CA GLU A 129 5.98 -15.43 -21.21
C GLU A 129 5.12 -14.30 -20.67
N VAL A 130 5.42 -13.89 -19.42
CA VAL A 130 4.98 -12.63 -18.80
C VAL A 130 6.22 -11.92 -18.28
N ASP A 131 6.47 -10.73 -18.78
CA ASP A 131 7.58 -9.87 -18.34
C ASP A 131 7.08 -8.93 -17.24
N PHE A 132 7.65 -9.04 -16.03
CA PHE A 132 7.42 -8.14 -14.92
C PHE A 132 8.53 -7.11 -14.86
N TYR A 133 8.19 -5.84 -15.01
CA TYR A 133 9.09 -4.70 -14.90
C TYR A 133 8.99 -4.10 -13.50
N LEU A 134 10.07 -4.14 -12.75
CA LEU A 134 10.11 -3.71 -11.35
C LEU A 134 10.63 -2.27 -11.27
N LEU A 135 9.74 -1.30 -11.10
CA LEU A 135 10.05 0.12 -10.99
C LEU A 135 9.87 0.60 -9.54
N PRO A 136 10.95 0.66 -8.73
CA PRO A 136 10.90 1.19 -7.38
C PRO A 136 10.44 2.65 -7.31
N PHE A 137 10.12 3.11 -6.10
CA PHE A 137 9.87 4.55 -5.88
C PHE A 137 11.06 5.38 -6.34
N MET A 138 10.79 6.44 -7.08
CA MET A 138 11.83 7.34 -7.56
C MET A 138 11.41 8.80 -7.52
N LYS A 139 12.43 9.66 -7.40
CA LYS A 139 12.32 11.11 -7.61
C LYS A 139 13.07 11.47 -8.90
N PRO A 140 12.68 12.54 -9.61
CA PRO A 140 13.40 12.98 -10.82
C PRO A 140 14.92 13.10 -10.59
N ALA A 141 15.33 13.56 -9.41
CA ALA A 141 16.73 13.70 -9.05
C ALA A 141 17.52 12.38 -9.01
N TYR A 142 16.88 11.23 -8.78
CA TYR A 142 17.56 9.92 -8.71
C TYR A 142 18.03 9.45 -10.09
N VAL A 143 17.32 9.83 -11.12
CA VAL A 143 17.56 9.39 -12.51
C VAL A 143 18.25 10.46 -13.38
N LYS A 144 18.66 11.58 -12.81
CA LYS A 144 19.26 12.70 -13.56
C LYS A 144 20.49 12.34 -14.39
N ASN A 145 21.29 11.37 -13.93
CA ASN A 145 22.57 11.01 -14.57
C ASN A 145 22.41 10.05 -15.76
N ILE A 146 21.21 9.49 -15.95
CA ILE A 146 20.96 8.52 -17.03
C ILE A 146 20.48 9.16 -18.33
N PHE A 147 20.13 10.46 -18.31
CA PHE A 147 19.65 11.19 -19.46
C PHE A 147 20.71 12.18 -19.96
N VAL A 148 21.06 12.06 -21.24
CA VAL A 148 22.08 12.90 -21.90
C VAL A 148 21.50 14.28 -22.26
N ASP A 149 20.21 14.34 -22.62
CA ASP A 149 19.55 15.52 -23.17
C ASP A 149 18.81 16.38 -22.11
N GLY A 150 19.07 16.16 -20.84
CA GLY A 150 18.47 16.92 -19.75
C GLY A 150 17.87 16.05 -18.65
N THR A 151 17.85 16.60 -17.44
CA THR A 151 17.22 15.95 -16.29
C THR A 151 15.71 16.08 -16.40
N PRO A 152 14.93 14.99 -16.18
CA PRO A 152 13.48 15.11 -16.05
C PRO A 152 13.11 16.11 -14.96
N GLU A 153 12.19 17.03 -15.24
CA GLU A 153 11.78 18.06 -14.30
C GLU A 153 10.67 17.55 -13.36
N THR A 154 9.78 16.70 -13.90
CA THR A 154 8.63 16.16 -13.18
C THR A 154 8.75 14.65 -12.94
N TYR A 155 8.00 14.13 -11.97
CA TYR A 155 7.88 12.70 -11.75
C TYR A 155 7.31 11.98 -12.97
N SER A 156 6.34 12.61 -13.64
CA SER A 156 5.73 12.08 -14.86
C SER A 156 6.75 11.93 -15.99
N ASP A 157 7.61 12.94 -16.21
CA ASP A 157 8.66 12.87 -17.22
C ASP A 157 9.68 11.78 -16.87
N ALA A 158 10.07 11.68 -15.59
CA ALA A 158 11.02 10.68 -15.14
C ALA A 158 10.51 9.26 -15.37
N VAL A 159 9.26 8.95 -14.99
CA VAL A 159 8.64 7.64 -15.24
C VAL A 159 8.55 7.37 -16.75
N LYS A 160 8.06 8.31 -17.52
CA LYS A 160 7.91 8.19 -18.98
C LYS A 160 9.23 7.86 -19.67
N GLU A 161 10.29 8.58 -19.34
CA GLU A 161 11.59 8.38 -19.97
C GLU A 161 12.24 7.06 -19.53
N ILE A 162 12.09 6.64 -18.27
CA ILE A 162 12.54 5.32 -17.81
C ILE A 162 11.83 4.21 -18.59
N ILE A 163 10.49 4.24 -18.66
CA ILE A 163 9.70 3.22 -19.37
C ILE A 163 10.08 3.15 -20.86
N LYS A 164 10.25 4.31 -21.52
CA LYS A 164 10.64 4.39 -22.92
C LYS A 164 12.00 3.72 -23.22
N ARG A 165 12.93 3.79 -22.28
CA ARG A 165 14.26 3.16 -22.43
C ARG A 165 14.20 1.64 -22.47
N GLU A 166 13.23 1.02 -21.83
CA GLU A 166 13.12 -0.43 -21.74
C GLU A 166 12.74 -1.10 -23.05
N LYS A 167 12.31 -0.35 -24.06
CA LYS A 167 11.93 -0.84 -25.40
C LYS A 167 10.99 -2.03 -25.35
N ILE A 168 9.93 -1.89 -24.54
CA ILE A 168 8.98 -2.95 -24.22
C ILE A 168 8.20 -3.38 -25.46
N ASP A 169 8.09 -4.67 -25.68
CA ASP A 169 7.23 -5.25 -26.70
C ASP A 169 5.79 -5.35 -26.19
N TYR A 170 5.03 -4.29 -26.41
CA TYR A 170 3.63 -4.23 -26.01
C TYR A 170 2.69 -5.01 -26.95
N LYS A 171 3.16 -5.42 -28.14
CA LYS A 171 2.34 -6.07 -29.14
C LYS A 171 2.22 -7.58 -28.90
N ASP A 172 3.38 -8.23 -28.74
CA ASP A 172 3.45 -9.69 -28.78
C ASP A 172 3.67 -10.31 -27.38
N LYS A 173 4.13 -9.51 -26.39
CA LYS A 173 4.41 -9.96 -25.02
C LYS A 173 3.37 -9.46 -24.02
N ARG A 174 3.12 -10.27 -23.00
CA ARG A 174 2.36 -9.86 -21.82
C ARG A 174 3.29 -9.14 -20.84
N ASN A 175 2.95 -7.91 -20.50
CA ASN A 175 3.80 -7.03 -19.70
C ASN A 175 3.08 -6.55 -18.45
N VAL A 176 3.69 -6.71 -17.29
CA VAL A 176 3.22 -6.20 -16.00
C VAL A 176 4.22 -5.16 -15.50
N LEU A 177 3.76 -3.97 -15.15
CA LEU A 177 4.55 -3.01 -14.42
C LEU A 177 4.24 -3.11 -12.93
N VAL A 178 5.27 -3.16 -12.11
CA VAL A 178 5.17 -3.00 -10.65
C VAL A 178 5.77 -1.65 -10.30
N SER A 179 4.99 -0.75 -9.70
CA SER A 179 5.44 0.62 -9.45
C SER A 179 4.88 1.18 -8.14
N HIS A 180 5.64 2.07 -7.50
CA HIS A 180 5.26 2.74 -6.26
C HIS A 180 5.34 4.26 -6.44
N GLN A 181 4.35 4.84 -7.13
CA GLN A 181 4.27 6.27 -7.43
C GLN A 181 2.83 6.76 -7.29
N PHE A 182 2.64 8.07 -7.18
CA PHE A 182 1.31 8.68 -7.14
C PHE A 182 0.79 8.92 -8.56
N TYR A 183 0.04 7.96 -9.09
CA TYR A 183 -0.55 8.07 -10.43
C TYR A 183 -1.88 8.80 -10.41
N VAL A 184 -2.07 9.68 -11.40
CA VAL A 184 -3.32 10.43 -11.62
C VAL A 184 -3.92 10.08 -12.97
N GLY A 185 -5.24 10.12 -13.05
CA GLY A 185 -5.98 9.84 -14.28
C GLY A 185 -5.81 10.91 -15.37
N GLU A 186 -6.36 10.63 -16.54
CA GLU A 186 -6.45 11.63 -17.60
C GLU A 186 -7.25 12.84 -17.07
N LYS A 187 -6.81 14.07 -17.39
CA LYS A 187 -7.35 15.34 -16.87
C LYS A 187 -7.08 15.60 -15.38
N ALA A 188 -6.02 14.99 -14.81
CA ALA A 188 -5.63 15.15 -13.42
C ALA A 188 -6.73 14.77 -12.41
N GLU A 189 -7.56 13.76 -12.74
CA GLU A 189 -8.47 13.17 -11.78
C GLU A 189 -7.63 12.52 -10.68
N SER A 190 -7.68 13.14 -9.50
CA SER A 190 -6.93 12.66 -8.33
C SER A 190 -7.62 11.44 -7.72
N PRO A 191 -6.87 10.42 -7.34
CA PRO A 191 -7.41 9.28 -6.58
C PRO A 191 -7.87 9.71 -5.19
N GLU A 192 -8.65 8.84 -4.54
CA GLU A 192 -9.00 8.98 -3.13
C GLU A 192 -7.77 8.72 -2.26
N THR A 193 -7.60 9.53 -1.21
CA THR A 193 -6.44 9.50 -0.31
C THR A 193 -6.86 9.35 1.15
N CYS A 194 -5.95 8.87 1.98
CA CYS A 194 -6.13 8.65 3.42
C CYS A 194 -5.14 9.48 4.25
N ASP A 195 -5.46 9.75 5.52
CA ASP A 195 -4.60 10.54 6.43
C ASP A 195 -3.25 9.86 6.74
N SER A 196 -3.11 8.58 6.46
CA SER A 196 -1.89 7.80 6.68
C SER A 196 -0.87 7.89 5.55
N GLU A 197 -1.24 8.49 4.41
CA GLU A 197 -0.42 8.66 3.22
C GLU A 197 0.35 9.99 3.27
N VAL A 198 1.52 10.03 2.64
CA VAL A 198 2.37 11.23 2.60
C VAL A 198 2.43 11.77 1.18
N PHE A 199 1.89 12.95 0.96
CA PHE A 199 1.87 13.61 -0.35
C PHE A 199 2.70 14.89 -0.35
N SER A 200 3.22 15.22 -1.53
CA SER A 200 3.80 16.54 -1.75
C SER A 200 2.71 17.58 -2.02
N VAL A 201 2.82 18.73 -1.35
CA VAL A 201 1.88 19.84 -1.54
C VAL A 201 1.93 20.32 -2.99
N GLY A 202 0.77 20.50 -3.62
CA GLY A 202 0.65 21.01 -5.00
C GLY A 202 0.78 19.97 -6.11
N GLY A 203 0.77 18.65 -5.78
CA GLY A 203 0.77 17.57 -6.78
C GLY A 203 2.06 17.48 -7.60
N ILE A 204 3.18 17.88 -7.02
CA ILE A 204 4.50 17.85 -7.69
C ILE A 204 4.93 16.41 -7.99
N ASP A 205 4.48 15.42 -7.20
CA ASP A 205 4.77 14.00 -7.31
C ASP A 205 3.80 13.21 -8.20
N ASN A 206 2.85 13.89 -8.86
CA ASN A 206 1.89 13.27 -9.74
C ASN A 206 2.56 12.66 -10.98
N VAL A 207 2.15 11.40 -11.31
CA VAL A 207 2.54 10.71 -12.54
C VAL A 207 1.31 10.48 -13.40
N ASP A 208 1.34 10.94 -14.67
CA ASP A 208 0.27 10.68 -15.62
C ASP A 208 0.23 9.21 -16.04
N ILE A 209 -0.95 8.57 -15.96
CA ILE A 209 -1.15 7.17 -16.38
C ILE A 209 -0.86 6.92 -17.86
N GLY A 210 -0.80 7.98 -18.69
CA GLY A 210 -0.49 7.87 -20.11
C GLY A 210 0.84 7.18 -20.39
N SER A 211 1.81 7.26 -19.46
CA SER A 211 3.11 6.60 -19.58
C SER A 211 3.07 5.08 -19.38
N VAL A 212 2.01 4.56 -18.73
CA VAL A 212 1.91 3.14 -18.33
C VAL A 212 0.69 2.41 -18.90
N LYS A 213 -0.13 3.07 -19.69
CA LYS A 213 -1.42 2.55 -20.20
C LYS A 213 -1.31 1.39 -21.19
N GLU A 214 -0.13 1.12 -21.73
CA GLU A 214 0.12 0.04 -22.70
C GLU A 214 0.44 -1.30 -22.04
N PHE A 215 0.70 -1.33 -20.72
CA PHE A 215 0.89 -2.56 -19.97
C PHE A 215 -0.42 -3.35 -19.86
N ASP A 216 -0.33 -4.68 -19.82
CA ASP A 216 -1.48 -5.57 -19.62
C ASP A 216 -2.02 -5.46 -18.18
N TYR A 217 -1.13 -5.15 -17.21
CA TYR A 217 -1.49 -4.82 -15.84
C TYR A 217 -0.44 -3.91 -15.20
N VAL A 218 -0.89 -2.99 -14.37
CA VAL A 218 -0.01 -2.10 -13.60
C VAL A 218 -0.32 -2.28 -12.12
N ALA A 219 0.59 -2.94 -11.42
CA ALA A 219 0.52 -3.20 -9.98
C ALA A 219 1.07 -1.99 -9.22
N LEU A 220 0.20 -1.19 -8.62
CA LEU A 220 0.54 0.05 -7.94
C LEU A 220 0.50 -0.11 -6.41
N GLY A 221 1.52 0.41 -5.73
CA GLY A 221 1.54 0.75 -4.31
C GLY A 221 1.56 2.27 -4.10
N HIS A 222 1.56 2.70 -2.86
CA HIS A 222 1.57 4.07 -2.35
C HIS A 222 0.22 4.54 -1.79
N LEU A 223 -0.91 4.14 -2.38
CA LEU A 223 -2.22 4.50 -1.86
C LEU A 223 -2.82 3.36 -1.03
N HIS A 224 -3.32 3.70 0.15
CA HIS A 224 -3.83 2.76 1.12
C HIS A 224 -5.25 2.25 0.81
N GLY A 225 -6.01 3.00 0.01
CA GLY A 225 -7.31 2.58 -0.50
C GLY A 225 -7.20 1.79 -1.80
N ALA A 226 -7.77 0.58 -1.87
CA ALA A 226 -7.83 -0.21 -3.11
C ALA A 226 -8.70 0.50 -4.15
N GLN A 227 -8.11 0.90 -5.28
CA GLN A 227 -8.80 1.64 -6.33
C GLN A 227 -8.10 1.50 -7.69
N CYS A 228 -8.83 1.70 -8.78
CA CYS A 228 -8.25 1.78 -10.12
C CYS A 228 -8.16 3.23 -10.59
N ILE A 229 -7.21 3.50 -11.48
CA ILE A 229 -7.00 4.82 -12.08
C ILE A 229 -7.22 4.73 -13.58
N GLY A 230 -8.29 5.36 -14.05
CA GLY A 230 -8.69 5.37 -15.46
C GLY A 230 -9.17 4.02 -15.98
N LYS A 231 -8.38 2.95 -15.85
CA LYS A 231 -8.70 1.59 -16.28
C LYS A 231 -8.62 0.59 -15.13
N PRO A 232 -9.41 -0.48 -15.13
CA PRO A 232 -9.35 -1.53 -14.10
C PRO A 232 -7.96 -2.17 -13.96
N GLU A 233 -7.20 -2.25 -15.05
CA GLU A 233 -5.87 -2.86 -15.14
C GLU A 233 -4.76 -1.99 -14.51
N ILE A 234 -5.01 -0.70 -14.25
CA ILE A 234 -4.08 0.21 -13.56
C ILE A 234 -4.62 0.40 -12.15
N ARG A 235 -4.01 -0.23 -11.16
CA ARG A 235 -4.67 -0.41 -9.88
C ARG A 235 -3.73 -0.33 -8.68
N TYR A 236 -4.18 0.39 -7.67
CA TYR A 236 -3.70 0.28 -6.29
C TYR A 236 -4.41 -0.88 -5.60
N CYS A 237 -3.67 -1.78 -4.96
CA CYS A 237 -4.27 -2.88 -4.19
C CYS A 237 -4.68 -2.44 -2.78
N GLY A 238 -4.12 -1.34 -2.28
CA GLY A 238 -4.31 -0.86 -0.93
C GLY A 238 -3.52 -1.65 0.12
N THR A 239 -3.61 -1.20 1.37
CA THR A 239 -2.98 -1.84 2.53
C THR A 239 -3.75 -3.06 3.02
N LEU A 240 -3.06 -3.99 3.69
CA LEU A 240 -3.69 -5.17 4.30
C LEU A 240 -4.45 -4.85 5.58
N LEU A 241 -4.08 -3.78 6.28
CA LEU A 241 -4.70 -3.28 7.50
C LEU A 241 -5.07 -1.80 7.37
N LYS A 242 -5.94 -1.31 8.24
CA LYS A 242 -6.25 0.11 8.35
C LYS A 242 -5.18 0.81 9.19
N TYR A 243 -4.49 1.77 8.61
CA TYR A 243 -3.40 2.51 9.25
C TYR A 243 -3.78 3.91 9.71
N SER A 244 -5.03 4.32 9.49
CA SER A 244 -5.59 5.58 9.98
C SER A 244 -7.07 5.46 10.29
N VAL A 245 -7.58 6.42 11.06
CA VAL A 245 -9.01 6.53 11.36
C VAL A 245 -9.83 6.87 10.11
N SER A 246 -9.24 7.55 9.13
CA SER A 246 -9.91 7.84 7.84
C SER A 246 -10.26 6.58 7.05
N GLU A 247 -9.50 5.50 7.25
CA GLU A 247 -9.73 4.20 6.60
C GLU A 247 -10.82 3.34 7.26
N SER A 248 -11.47 3.82 8.34
CA SER A 248 -12.44 3.04 9.14
C SER A 248 -13.58 2.40 8.32
N THR A 249 -13.96 2.99 7.20
CA THR A 249 -15.04 2.49 6.32
C THR A 249 -14.55 1.58 5.20
N GLN A 250 -13.24 1.43 5.03
CA GLN A 250 -12.67 0.57 4.00
C GLN A 250 -12.73 -0.90 4.42
N ASN A 251 -12.97 -1.79 3.44
CA ASN A 251 -12.82 -3.23 3.60
C ASN A 251 -11.50 -3.64 2.96
N LYS A 252 -10.54 -4.07 3.77
CA LYS A 252 -9.23 -4.50 3.29
C LYS A 252 -9.31 -5.87 2.64
N SER A 253 -8.52 -6.06 1.57
CA SER A 253 -8.56 -7.29 0.77
C SER A 253 -7.20 -7.59 0.14
N LEU A 254 -6.98 -8.86 -0.15
CA LEU A 254 -5.90 -9.33 -1.01
C LEU A 254 -6.37 -9.25 -2.47
N THR A 255 -5.63 -8.55 -3.31
CA THR A 255 -5.91 -8.49 -4.76
C THR A 255 -5.24 -9.66 -5.47
N VAL A 256 -6.04 -10.46 -6.16
CA VAL A 256 -5.61 -11.59 -7.00
C VAL A 256 -5.88 -11.26 -8.46
N VAL A 257 -4.83 -11.37 -9.29
CA VAL A 257 -4.89 -11.03 -10.71
C VAL A 257 -4.64 -12.27 -11.54
N THR A 258 -5.49 -12.52 -12.54
CA THR A 258 -5.28 -13.60 -13.50
C THR A 258 -5.15 -13.03 -14.92
N LEU A 259 -3.91 -13.08 -15.46
CA LEU A 259 -3.63 -12.77 -16.85
C LEU A 259 -3.82 -14.03 -17.70
N LYS A 260 -4.61 -13.90 -18.77
CA LYS A 260 -4.78 -14.93 -19.80
C LYS A 260 -3.89 -14.68 -21.01
N ALA A 261 -4.34 -14.99 -22.19
CA ALA A 261 -3.59 -14.73 -23.41
C ALA A 261 -3.40 -13.21 -23.67
N LYS A 262 -2.38 -12.87 -24.45
CA LYS A 262 -2.15 -11.47 -24.85
C LYS A 262 -3.36 -10.87 -25.52
N GLY A 263 -3.73 -9.66 -25.10
CA GLY A 263 -4.92 -8.94 -25.58
C GLY A 263 -6.21 -9.26 -24.86
N GLU A 264 -6.25 -10.28 -23.99
CA GLU A 264 -7.37 -10.51 -23.08
C GLU A 264 -7.25 -9.63 -21.83
N LYS A 265 -8.39 -9.14 -21.34
CA LYS A 265 -8.41 -8.36 -20.09
C LYS A 265 -8.11 -9.24 -18.90
N PRO A 266 -7.32 -8.76 -17.92
CA PRO A 266 -7.09 -9.48 -16.68
C PRO A 266 -8.37 -9.64 -15.88
N GLU A 267 -8.51 -10.80 -15.23
CA GLU A 267 -9.51 -11.01 -14.18
C GLU A 267 -8.94 -10.55 -12.86
N ILE A 268 -9.68 -9.74 -12.12
CA ILE A 268 -9.24 -9.16 -10.84
C ILE A 268 -10.25 -9.52 -9.77
N GLU A 269 -9.80 -10.23 -8.76
CA GLU A 269 -10.61 -10.69 -7.63
C GLU A 269 -10.03 -10.11 -6.33
N ASN A 270 -10.90 -9.73 -5.41
CA ASN A 270 -10.51 -9.24 -4.09
C ASN A 270 -10.99 -10.24 -3.03
N TYR A 271 -10.03 -10.86 -2.35
CA TYR A 271 -10.29 -11.77 -1.24
C TYR A 271 -10.31 -10.99 0.07
N PRO A 272 -11.38 -11.04 0.85
CA PRO A 272 -11.49 -10.28 2.08
C PRO A 272 -10.41 -10.67 3.08
N LEU A 273 -9.91 -9.71 3.85
CA LEU A 273 -8.96 -9.92 4.92
C LEU A 273 -9.63 -9.65 6.27
N HIS A 274 -9.28 -10.44 7.28
CA HIS A 274 -9.89 -10.44 8.60
C HIS A 274 -8.87 -9.98 9.66
N PRO A 275 -8.85 -8.68 10.00
CA PRO A 275 -7.89 -8.17 10.97
C PRO A 275 -8.16 -8.73 12.36
N LEU A 276 -7.12 -8.90 13.17
CA LEU A 276 -7.25 -9.27 14.57
C LEU A 276 -8.05 -8.20 15.34
N ARG A 277 -7.77 -6.93 15.06
CA ARG A 277 -8.47 -5.75 15.59
C ARG A 277 -8.80 -4.80 14.45
N ASP A 278 -10.04 -4.37 14.38
CA ASP A 278 -10.48 -3.41 13.35
C ASP A 278 -10.35 -1.96 13.84
N VAL A 279 -10.36 -1.00 12.91
CA VAL A 279 -10.40 0.43 13.22
C VAL A 279 -11.83 0.94 13.02
N ARG A 280 -12.44 1.47 14.10
CA ARG A 280 -13.83 1.92 14.09
C ARG A 280 -13.99 3.33 14.58
N LYS A 281 -15.04 4.01 14.09
CA LYS A 281 -15.52 5.28 14.60
C LYS A 281 -16.80 5.06 15.39
N LYS A 282 -16.88 5.65 16.58
CA LYS A 282 -18.10 5.73 17.40
C LYS A 282 -18.47 7.20 17.60
N LYS A 283 -19.71 7.56 17.35
CA LYS A 283 -20.21 8.92 17.53
C LYS A 283 -21.56 8.88 18.25
N GLY A 284 -21.69 9.60 19.36
CA GLY A 284 -22.90 9.66 20.15
C GLY A 284 -22.61 10.29 21.51
N THR A 285 -23.64 10.34 22.39
CA THR A 285 -23.44 10.67 23.81
C THR A 285 -22.66 9.54 24.49
N LEU A 286 -22.04 9.86 25.64
CA LEU A 286 -21.30 8.87 26.42
C LEU A 286 -22.16 7.64 26.75
N ASP A 287 -23.40 7.87 27.19
CA ASP A 287 -24.34 6.82 27.59
C ASP A 287 -24.77 5.96 26.39
N GLU A 288 -24.97 6.55 25.20
CA GLU A 288 -25.28 5.82 23.97
C GLU A 288 -24.14 4.93 23.58
N ILE A 289 -22.90 5.46 23.53
CA ILE A 289 -21.70 4.69 23.15
C ILE A 289 -21.45 3.52 24.09
N ILE A 290 -21.63 3.72 25.41
CA ILE A 290 -21.51 2.68 26.42
C ILE A 290 -22.57 1.59 26.22
N LYS A 291 -23.82 1.99 26.00
CA LYS A 291 -24.95 1.08 25.84
C LYS A 291 -24.87 0.25 24.56
N GLU A 292 -24.36 0.84 23.47
CA GLU A 292 -24.26 0.20 22.15
C GLU A 292 -22.97 -0.60 21.95
N ALA A 293 -22.08 -0.59 22.95
CA ALA A 293 -20.81 -1.31 22.85
C ALA A 293 -21.03 -2.83 22.74
N GLN A 294 -20.62 -3.40 21.60
CA GLN A 294 -20.68 -4.85 21.39
C GLN A 294 -19.45 -5.54 21.96
N GLU A 295 -19.60 -6.77 22.45
CA GLU A 295 -18.50 -7.55 23.02
C GLU A 295 -17.36 -7.76 22.00
N THR A 296 -17.71 -7.99 20.73
CA THR A 296 -16.78 -8.22 19.62
C THR A 296 -15.96 -7.00 19.23
N GLU A 297 -16.36 -5.79 19.64
CA GLU A 297 -15.68 -4.53 19.30
C GLU A 297 -14.80 -3.98 20.43
N LYS A 298 -14.83 -4.59 21.61
CA LYS A 298 -14.15 -4.05 22.80
C LYS A 298 -12.63 -4.04 22.66
N ASP A 299 -12.08 -4.92 21.86
CA ASP A 299 -10.65 -4.99 21.59
C ASP A 299 -10.22 -4.28 20.30
N ASP A 300 -11.16 -3.72 19.54
CA ASP A 300 -10.87 -2.95 18.33
C ASP A 300 -10.25 -1.58 18.65
N TYR A 301 -9.63 -0.95 17.66
CA TYR A 301 -9.08 0.41 17.73
C TYR A 301 -10.20 1.43 17.52
N ILE A 302 -10.59 2.16 18.57
CA ILE A 302 -11.78 2.99 18.55
C ILE A 302 -11.42 4.48 18.56
N SER A 303 -11.91 5.23 17.56
CA SER A 303 -11.97 6.69 17.55
C SER A 303 -13.36 7.12 18.00
N ILE A 304 -13.46 7.91 19.08
CA ILE A 304 -14.71 8.31 19.72
C ILE A 304 -14.95 9.80 19.50
N THR A 305 -16.19 10.14 19.09
CA THR A 305 -16.68 11.51 19.04
C THR A 305 -17.89 11.66 19.96
N LEU A 306 -17.69 12.31 21.09
CA LEU A 306 -18.75 12.61 22.04
C LEU A 306 -19.60 13.79 21.58
N THR A 307 -20.91 13.63 21.65
CA THR A 307 -21.90 14.67 21.27
C THR A 307 -22.64 15.28 22.45
N ASP A 308 -22.21 14.94 23.68
CA ASP A 308 -22.82 15.50 24.91
C ASP A 308 -22.72 17.02 24.93
N GLU A 309 -23.83 17.72 25.12
CA GLU A 309 -23.87 19.20 25.25
C GLU A 309 -23.28 19.66 26.57
N ILE A 310 -23.39 18.86 27.62
CA ILE A 310 -22.77 19.06 28.93
C ILE A 310 -21.65 18.05 29.06
N ASP A 311 -20.43 18.51 29.41
CA ASP A 311 -19.26 17.65 29.54
C ASP A 311 -19.54 16.51 30.54
N PRO A 312 -19.55 15.22 30.11
CA PRO A 312 -19.83 14.11 31.01
C PRO A 312 -18.73 13.95 32.06
N TYR A 313 -19.06 13.38 33.19
CA TYR A 313 -18.11 13.15 34.28
C TYR A 313 -17.09 12.06 33.86
N LYS A 314 -15.80 12.42 33.81
CA LYS A 314 -14.68 11.52 33.53
C LYS A 314 -14.94 10.55 32.35
N PRO A 315 -15.25 11.05 31.16
CA PRO A 315 -15.66 10.20 30.04
C PRO A 315 -14.56 9.20 29.63
N LYS A 316 -13.30 9.61 29.68
CA LYS A 316 -12.16 8.76 29.35
C LYS A 316 -12.08 7.53 30.27
N GLU A 317 -12.20 7.73 31.59
CA GLU A 317 -12.14 6.62 32.56
C GLU A 317 -13.31 5.63 32.40
N GLN A 318 -14.48 6.12 31.97
CA GLN A 318 -15.64 5.26 31.72
C GLN A 318 -15.47 4.44 30.44
N LEU A 319 -14.99 5.06 29.38
CA LEU A 319 -14.75 4.41 28.08
C LEU A 319 -13.59 3.40 28.15
N GLU A 320 -12.50 3.71 28.87
CA GLU A 320 -11.36 2.78 29.08
C GLU A 320 -11.74 1.52 29.85
N ARG A 321 -12.88 1.48 30.54
CA ARG A 321 -13.41 0.26 31.18
C ARG A 321 -14.07 -0.69 30.18
N ILE A 322 -14.39 -0.19 28.98
CA ILE A 322 -15.16 -0.91 27.95
C ILE A 322 -14.26 -1.25 26.76
N PHE A 323 -13.50 -0.25 26.28
CA PHE A 323 -12.66 -0.40 25.09
C PHE A 323 -11.19 -0.43 25.48
N SER A 324 -10.49 -1.47 25.02
CA SER A 324 -9.07 -1.68 25.32
C SER A 324 -8.15 -0.70 24.55
N HIS A 325 -8.54 -0.29 23.34
CA HIS A 325 -7.71 0.50 22.44
C HIS A 325 -8.41 1.76 21.94
N ILE A 326 -8.45 2.79 22.79
CA ILE A 326 -8.98 4.11 22.39
C ILE A 326 -7.88 4.91 21.73
N LEU A 327 -8.07 5.23 20.43
CA LEU A 327 -7.17 6.05 19.64
C LEU A 327 -7.24 7.52 20.06
N GLU A 328 -8.45 8.04 20.11
CA GLU A 328 -8.75 9.44 20.43
C GLU A 328 -10.16 9.59 20.97
N ILE A 329 -10.37 10.67 21.72
CA ILE A 329 -11.70 11.12 22.16
C ILE A 329 -11.83 12.58 21.74
N ARG A 330 -12.74 12.85 20.83
CA ARG A 330 -13.11 14.19 20.36
C ARG A 330 -14.44 14.60 20.94
N VAL A 331 -14.70 15.91 21.03
CA VAL A 331 -16.01 16.48 21.47
C VAL A 331 -16.57 17.30 20.30
N ASP A 332 -17.78 16.98 19.89
CA ASP A 332 -18.52 17.65 18.81
C ASP A 332 -19.86 18.10 19.36
N ASN A 333 -19.86 19.20 20.13
CA ASN A 333 -21.06 19.84 20.70
C ASN A 333 -21.20 21.30 20.23
N GLN A 334 -22.30 21.96 20.61
CA GLN A 334 -22.57 23.33 20.17
C GLN A 334 -21.43 24.28 20.55
N ARG A 335 -20.84 24.12 21.74
CA ARG A 335 -19.74 24.96 22.24
C ARG A 335 -18.49 24.82 21.39
N THR A 336 -18.11 23.59 21.04
CA THR A 336 -16.92 23.34 20.21
C THR A 336 -17.10 23.83 18.77
N ARG A 337 -18.32 23.66 18.21
CA ARG A 337 -18.67 24.19 16.88
C ARG A 337 -18.65 25.73 16.83
N THR A 338 -19.13 26.41 17.88
CA THR A 338 -19.07 27.86 17.96
C THR A 338 -17.64 28.37 18.00
N LYS A 339 -16.79 27.74 18.84
CA LYS A 339 -15.36 28.10 18.90
C LYS A 339 -14.65 27.95 17.60
N LEU A 340 -14.91 26.85 16.85
CA LEU A 340 -14.30 26.63 15.53
C LEU A 340 -14.73 27.74 14.55
N LYS A 341 -15.99 28.11 14.51
CA LYS A 341 -16.47 29.22 13.65
C LYS A 341 -15.81 30.54 13.99
N GLU A 342 -15.69 30.88 15.30
CA GLU A 342 -15.01 32.11 15.75
C GLU A 342 -13.51 32.11 15.36
N MET A 343 -12.85 30.94 15.34
CA MET A 343 -11.44 30.82 14.90
C MET A 343 -11.34 30.99 13.38
N ASP A 344 -12.24 30.42 12.60
CA ASP A 344 -12.25 30.56 11.14
C ASP A 344 -12.59 31.99 10.69
N GLU A 345 -13.51 32.67 11.38
CA GLU A 345 -13.89 34.08 11.14
C GLU A 345 -12.79 35.07 11.59
N GLY A 346 -11.95 34.69 12.55
CA GLY A 346 -10.82 35.51 13.03
C GLY A 346 -9.50 35.36 12.20
N LEU A 347 -9.52 34.50 11.19
CA LEU A 347 -8.40 34.29 10.25
C LEU A 347 -8.57 35.02 8.91
N VAL A 348 -9.58 35.93 8.78
CA VAL A 348 -9.81 36.80 7.61
C VAL A 348 -9.23 38.19 7.85
#